data_5bf8fb1134cadcd168e38ba4b32495a4
#
_entry.id   5bf8fb1134cadcd168e38ba4b32495a4
#
_cell.length_a   1.000
_cell.length_b   1.000
_cell.length_c   1.000
_cell.angle_alpha   90.00
_cell.angle_beta   90.00
_cell.angle_gamma   90.00
#
_symmetry.space_group_name_H-M   'P 1'
#
loop_
_entity.id
_entity.type
_entity.pdbx_description
1 polymer ?
#
loop_
_entity_poly.entity_id
_entity_poly.type
_entity_poly.pdbx_seq_one_letter_code
_entity_poly.pdbx_strand_id
1 'polypeptide(L)'
;LGSLEALVKLLGADSIPIHRASIGKVNKSDVLTAKSFAGKNKFNSCVLAFNTQLEAEVPTLAKDNDVKIISNSVVYNLIDEYKRWVEQVKLYDKKQAFARLVRPAKVEVIGPCFRACKPCIVGIEVIAGTLSNGVTLVNERGEKLGEVKGLQHDKEALSEAKKGMQVAMALEGPTFGRQLKEKEFLTTLVPKEHAKVWLEKYAS
;
A
#
# COMPACT_ATOMS: atom_id res chain seq x y z
N LEU A 1 -40.86 -10.68 -3.95
CA LEU A 1 -40.19 -11.91 -3.52
C LEU A 1 -39.31 -12.48 -4.64
N GLY A 2 -39.87 -12.75 -5.83
CA GLY A 2 -39.12 -13.36 -6.94
C GLY A 2 -37.85 -12.61 -7.39
N SER A 3 -37.86 -11.27 -7.33
CA SER A 3 -36.66 -10.47 -7.69
C SER A 3 -35.53 -10.63 -6.68
N LEU A 4 -35.84 -10.77 -5.39
CA LEU A 4 -34.84 -10.99 -4.35
C LEU A 4 -34.22 -12.39 -4.45
N GLU A 5 -35.06 -13.41 -4.68
CA GLU A 5 -34.59 -14.78 -4.86
C GLU A 5 -33.70 -14.93 -6.10
N ALA A 6 -34.06 -14.26 -7.21
CA ALA A 6 -33.25 -14.24 -8.42
C ALA A 6 -31.89 -13.58 -8.16
N LEU A 7 -31.88 -12.44 -7.46
CA LEU A 7 -30.64 -11.74 -7.09
C LEU A 7 -29.75 -12.62 -6.21
N VAL A 8 -30.31 -13.26 -5.18
CA VAL A 8 -29.58 -14.15 -4.27
C VAL A 8 -28.97 -15.33 -5.03
N LYS A 9 -29.70 -15.95 -5.97
CA LYS A 9 -29.19 -17.03 -6.82
C LYS A 9 -28.04 -16.57 -7.71
N LEU A 10 -28.15 -15.42 -8.35
CA LEU A 10 -27.11 -14.87 -9.21
C LEU A 10 -25.84 -14.50 -8.42
N LEU A 11 -25.98 -13.86 -7.26
CA LEU A 11 -24.85 -13.56 -6.38
C LEU A 11 -24.17 -14.83 -5.88
N GLY A 12 -24.97 -15.87 -5.56
CA GLY A 12 -24.45 -17.18 -5.16
C GLY A 12 -23.68 -17.89 -6.29
N ALA A 13 -24.14 -17.80 -7.53
CA ALA A 13 -23.44 -18.34 -8.70
C ALA A 13 -22.07 -17.67 -8.90
N ASP A 14 -21.95 -16.38 -8.59
CA ASP A 14 -20.69 -15.61 -8.62
C ASP A 14 -19.86 -15.74 -7.35
N SER A 15 -20.22 -16.64 -6.42
CA SER A 15 -19.55 -16.85 -5.13
C SER A 15 -19.46 -15.60 -4.25
N ILE A 16 -20.41 -14.68 -4.40
CA ILE A 16 -20.50 -13.47 -3.58
C ILE A 16 -21.23 -13.81 -2.27
N PRO A 17 -20.58 -13.67 -1.10
CA PRO A 17 -21.20 -14.01 0.16
C PRO A 17 -22.33 -13.03 0.51
N ILE A 18 -23.49 -13.56 0.88
CA ILE A 18 -24.64 -12.78 1.31
C ILE A 18 -24.84 -13.02 2.81
N HIS A 19 -24.77 -11.95 3.60
CA HIS A 19 -24.99 -12.03 5.05
C HIS A 19 -26.44 -11.76 5.44
N ARG A 20 -27.09 -10.90 4.69
CA ARG A 20 -28.48 -10.51 4.93
C ARG A 20 -29.14 -10.12 3.59
N ALA A 21 -30.38 -10.51 3.44
CA ALA A 21 -31.24 -10.07 2.34
C ALA A 21 -32.59 -9.59 2.90
N SER A 22 -33.10 -8.45 2.44
CA SER A 22 -34.33 -7.85 2.90
C SER A 22 -35.07 -7.15 1.75
N ILE A 23 -36.35 -6.91 1.93
CA ILE A 23 -37.20 -6.19 0.98
C ILE A 23 -37.55 -4.83 1.57
N GLY A 24 -37.59 -3.79 0.75
CA GLY A 24 -37.93 -2.44 1.17
C GLY A 24 -36.85 -1.43 0.86
N LYS A 25 -37.01 -0.20 1.38
CA LYS A 25 -36.01 0.86 1.25
C LYS A 25 -34.77 0.52 2.10
N VAL A 26 -33.61 0.87 1.59
CA VAL A 26 -32.38 0.77 2.39
C VAL A 26 -32.43 1.80 3.52
N ASN A 27 -32.24 1.34 4.72
CA ASN A 27 -32.35 2.13 5.95
C ASN A 27 -31.04 2.15 6.76
N LYS A 28 -31.04 2.90 7.86
CA LYS A 28 -29.89 3.02 8.77
C LYS A 28 -29.41 1.67 9.33
N SER A 29 -30.35 0.76 9.65
CA SER A 29 -30.00 -0.57 10.20
C SER A 29 -29.20 -1.42 9.20
N ASP A 30 -29.48 -1.28 7.90
CA ASP A 30 -28.78 -2.03 6.86
C ASP A 30 -27.31 -1.57 6.77
N VAL A 31 -27.07 -0.26 6.86
CA VAL A 31 -25.70 0.31 6.88
C VAL A 31 -24.92 -0.15 8.11
N LEU A 32 -25.53 -0.09 9.29
CA LEU A 32 -24.88 -0.52 10.54
C LEU A 32 -24.61 -2.02 10.54
N THR A 33 -25.51 -2.82 9.97
CA THR A 33 -25.32 -4.25 9.79
C THR A 33 -24.13 -4.53 8.85
N ALA A 34 -24.06 -3.85 7.69
CA ALA A 34 -22.94 -3.98 6.77
C ALA A 34 -21.61 -3.58 7.42
N LYS A 35 -21.57 -2.50 8.21
CA LYS A 35 -20.41 -2.08 8.99
C LYS A 35 -19.94 -3.18 9.94
N SER A 36 -20.84 -3.88 10.62
CA SER A 36 -20.47 -4.93 11.59
C SER A 36 -19.72 -6.10 10.94
N PHE A 37 -19.91 -6.32 9.65
CA PHE A 37 -19.19 -7.35 8.89
C PHE A 37 -17.85 -6.88 8.31
N ALA A 38 -17.56 -5.58 8.30
CA ALA A 38 -16.30 -5.02 7.81
C ALA A 38 -15.07 -5.58 8.52
N GLY A 39 -15.17 -5.87 9.82
CA GLY A 39 -14.07 -6.42 10.62
C GLY A 39 -13.59 -7.81 10.20
N LYS A 40 -14.44 -8.59 9.53
CA LYS A 40 -14.08 -9.93 9.02
C LYS A 40 -13.47 -9.86 7.62
N ASN A 41 -14.01 -9.02 6.78
CA ASN A 41 -13.51 -8.76 5.42
C ASN A 41 -14.07 -7.42 4.94
N LYS A 42 -13.22 -6.52 4.48
CA LYS A 42 -13.61 -5.20 3.93
C LYS A 42 -14.66 -5.29 2.82
N PHE A 43 -14.62 -6.36 2.02
CA PHE A 43 -15.58 -6.58 0.93
C PHE A 43 -17.00 -6.89 1.41
N ASN A 44 -17.18 -7.25 2.69
CA ASN A 44 -18.47 -7.50 3.30
C ASN A 44 -19.15 -6.19 3.76
N SER A 45 -18.43 -5.08 3.79
CA SER A 45 -18.97 -3.75 4.11
C SER A 45 -19.62 -3.10 2.87
N CYS A 46 -20.55 -3.81 2.25
CA CYS A 46 -21.26 -3.35 1.06
C CYS A 46 -22.75 -3.66 1.15
N VAL A 47 -23.57 -2.69 0.73
CA VAL A 47 -25.02 -2.83 0.58
C VAL A 47 -25.34 -2.79 -0.92
N LEU A 48 -25.97 -3.84 -1.42
CA LEU A 48 -26.47 -3.93 -2.79
C LEU A 48 -27.95 -3.60 -2.83
N ALA A 49 -28.30 -2.47 -3.40
CA ALA A 49 -29.68 -1.97 -3.49
C ALA A 49 -30.22 -2.20 -4.92
N PHE A 50 -31.02 -3.24 -5.08
CA PHE A 50 -31.62 -3.60 -6.38
C PHE A 50 -33.01 -2.98 -6.53
N ASN A 51 -33.17 -2.08 -7.49
CA ASN A 51 -34.45 -1.43 -7.80
C ASN A 51 -35.20 -0.92 -6.56
N THR A 52 -34.48 -0.33 -5.62
CA THR A 52 -35.02 0.23 -4.38
C THR A 52 -34.48 1.62 -4.10
N GLN A 53 -35.18 2.36 -3.25
CA GLN A 53 -34.78 3.69 -2.83
C GLN A 53 -33.96 3.63 -1.55
N LEU A 54 -33.11 4.63 -1.36
CA LEU A 54 -32.37 4.88 -0.11
C LEU A 54 -33.12 5.89 0.73
N GLU A 55 -33.16 5.71 2.04
CA GLU A 55 -33.59 6.77 2.96
C GLU A 55 -32.61 7.95 2.93
N ALA A 56 -33.09 9.17 3.19
CA ALA A 56 -32.32 10.41 3.03
C ALA A 56 -30.99 10.43 3.83
N GLU A 57 -30.97 9.80 4.99
CA GLU A 57 -29.79 9.76 5.87
C GLU A 57 -28.76 8.70 5.47
N VAL A 58 -29.17 7.70 4.68
CA VAL A 58 -28.34 6.52 4.35
C VAL A 58 -27.05 6.87 3.62
N PRO A 59 -27.02 7.76 2.61
CA PRO A 59 -25.77 8.09 1.90
C PRO A 59 -24.72 8.71 2.82
N THR A 60 -25.13 9.63 3.69
CA THR A 60 -24.23 10.27 4.67
C THR A 60 -23.70 9.25 5.68
N LEU A 61 -24.61 8.46 6.26
CA LEU A 61 -24.26 7.45 7.24
C LEU A 61 -23.33 6.38 6.66
N ALA A 62 -23.53 5.97 5.42
CA ALA A 62 -22.67 5.00 4.73
C ALA A 62 -21.26 5.55 4.55
N LYS A 63 -21.14 6.82 4.16
CA LYS A 63 -19.84 7.48 4.02
C LYS A 63 -19.09 7.58 5.35
N ASP A 64 -19.78 7.98 6.42
CA ASP A 64 -19.19 8.12 7.75
C ASP A 64 -18.74 6.78 8.35
N ASN A 65 -19.30 5.67 7.88
CA ASN A 65 -19.01 4.33 8.35
C ASN A 65 -18.20 3.47 7.37
N ASP A 66 -17.67 4.06 6.28
CA ASP A 66 -16.93 3.35 5.23
C ASP A 66 -17.69 2.14 4.63
N VAL A 67 -19.03 2.28 4.52
CA VAL A 67 -19.88 1.29 3.90
C VAL A 67 -20.13 1.67 2.44
N LYS A 68 -19.81 0.77 1.51
CA LYS A 68 -20.12 0.96 0.09
C LYS A 68 -21.59 0.66 -0.17
N ILE A 69 -22.28 1.58 -0.82
CA ILE A 69 -23.63 1.34 -1.37
C ILE A 69 -23.51 1.29 -2.88
N ILE A 70 -24.09 0.26 -3.47
CA ILE A 70 -24.21 0.09 -4.91
C ILE A 70 -25.71 -0.06 -5.20
N SER A 71 -26.28 0.85 -6.01
CA SER A 71 -27.69 0.88 -6.33
C SER A 71 -27.88 0.85 -7.84
N ASN A 72 -28.62 -0.13 -8.33
CA ASN A 72 -28.92 -0.26 -9.76
C ASN A 72 -30.29 -0.94 -9.96
N SER A 73 -30.96 -0.59 -11.05
CA SER A 73 -32.23 -1.23 -11.47
C SER A 73 -32.00 -2.48 -12.35
N VAL A 74 -30.77 -2.68 -12.84
CA VAL A 74 -30.37 -3.82 -13.65
C VAL A 74 -29.45 -4.73 -12.83
N VAL A 75 -29.84 -5.97 -12.65
CA VAL A 75 -29.17 -6.95 -11.80
C VAL A 75 -27.72 -7.22 -12.23
N TYR A 76 -27.49 -7.38 -13.52
CA TYR A 76 -26.14 -7.64 -14.04
C TYR A 76 -25.20 -6.44 -13.83
N ASN A 77 -25.70 -5.22 -14.02
CA ASN A 77 -24.92 -4.01 -13.75
C ASN A 77 -24.56 -3.90 -12.27
N LEU A 78 -25.47 -4.25 -11.36
CA LEU A 78 -25.26 -4.26 -9.92
C LEU A 78 -24.10 -5.19 -9.54
N ILE A 79 -24.08 -6.40 -10.12
CA ILE A 79 -23.04 -7.41 -9.90
C ILE A 79 -21.70 -6.94 -10.48
N ASP A 80 -21.69 -6.39 -11.68
CA ASP A 80 -20.48 -5.89 -12.34
C ASP A 80 -19.88 -4.68 -11.59
N GLU A 81 -20.71 -3.79 -11.07
CA GLU A 81 -20.26 -2.68 -10.23
C GLU A 81 -19.63 -3.18 -8.92
N TYR A 82 -20.21 -4.19 -8.29
CA TYR A 82 -19.63 -4.82 -7.11
C TYR A 82 -18.27 -5.45 -7.41
N LYS A 83 -18.17 -6.24 -8.49
CA LYS A 83 -16.89 -6.87 -8.90
C LYS A 83 -15.82 -5.82 -9.18
N ARG A 84 -16.14 -4.76 -9.91
CA ARG A 84 -15.24 -3.63 -10.18
C ARG A 84 -14.78 -2.94 -8.89
N TRP A 85 -15.69 -2.70 -7.97
CA TRP A 85 -15.35 -2.12 -6.67
C TRP A 85 -14.40 -3.02 -5.86
N VAL A 86 -14.66 -4.33 -5.81
CA VAL A 86 -13.78 -5.31 -5.14
C VAL A 86 -12.37 -5.30 -5.75
N GLU A 87 -12.26 -5.26 -7.07
CA GLU A 87 -10.95 -5.16 -7.76
C GLU A 87 -10.22 -3.86 -7.43
N GLN A 88 -10.92 -2.73 -7.43
CA GLN A 88 -10.34 -1.44 -7.07
C GLN A 88 -9.81 -1.45 -5.63
N VAL A 89 -10.56 -1.98 -4.67
CA VAL A 89 -10.13 -2.10 -3.27
C VAL A 89 -8.92 -3.02 -3.15
N LYS A 90 -8.90 -4.18 -3.84
CA LYS A 90 -7.75 -5.08 -3.89
C LYS A 90 -6.50 -4.41 -4.45
N LEU A 91 -6.64 -3.65 -5.53
CA LEU A 91 -5.54 -2.89 -6.14
C LEU A 91 -5.04 -1.79 -5.20
N TYR A 92 -5.94 -1.09 -4.53
CA TYR A 92 -5.58 -0.08 -3.56
C TYR A 92 -4.81 -0.67 -2.37
N ASP A 93 -5.33 -1.76 -1.77
CA ASP A 93 -4.66 -2.45 -0.66
C ASP A 93 -3.29 -2.99 -1.07
N LYS A 94 -3.17 -3.57 -2.29
CA LYS A 94 -1.86 -3.97 -2.84
C LYS A 94 -0.91 -2.78 -2.97
N LYS A 95 -1.35 -1.66 -3.52
CA LYS A 95 -0.51 -0.45 -3.65
C LYS A 95 -0.06 0.06 -2.28
N GLN A 96 -0.94 0.10 -1.29
CA GLN A 96 -0.61 0.50 0.08
C GLN A 96 0.38 -0.47 0.75
N ALA A 97 0.18 -1.77 0.58
CA ALA A 97 1.11 -2.79 1.08
C ALA A 97 2.51 -2.60 0.44
N PHE A 98 2.58 -2.41 -0.88
CA PHE A 98 3.86 -2.15 -1.57
C PHE A 98 4.51 -0.83 -1.15
N ALA A 99 3.73 0.22 -0.87
CA ALA A 99 4.26 1.49 -0.40
C ALA A 99 4.94 1.39 0.98
N ARG A 100 4.51 0.43 1.81
CA ARG A 100 5.08 0.17 3.15
C ARG A 100 6.29 -0.77 3.11
N LEU A 101 6.54 -1.45 1.99
CA LEU A 101 7.68 -2.34 1.86
C LEU A 101 8.98 -1.55 1.73
N VAL A 102 10.01 -1.98 2.45
CA VAL A 102 11.37 -1.50 2.22
C VAL A 102 11.78 -1.90 0.81
N ARG A 103 12.06 -0.91 -0.03
CA ARG A 103 12.50 -1.15 -1.41
C ARG A 103 13.96 -1.57 -1.43
N PRO A 104 14.32 -2.62 -2.18
CA PRO A 104 15.73 -2.96 -2.36
C PRO A 104 16.44 -1.87 -3.15
N ALA A 105 17.60 -1.45 -2.66
CA ALA A 105 18.49 -0.55 -3.37
C ALA A 105 19.95 -0.96 -3.12
N LYS A 106 20.79 -0.77 -4.14
CA LYS A 106 22.24 -0.86 -4.05
C LYS A 106 22.81 0.50 -4.40
N VAL A 107 23.65 1.02 -3.54
CA VAL A 107 24.31 2.31 -3.72
C VAL A 107 25.82 2.17 -3.61
N GLU A 108 26.55 3.02 -4.30
CA GLU A 108 28.00 3.15 -4.20
C GLU A 108 28.34 4.49 -3.54
N VAL A 109 29.28 4.46 -2.63
CA VAL A 109 29.81 5.67 -1.99
C VAL A 109 30.85 6.28 -2.93
N ILE A 110 30.50 7.39 -3.61
CA ILE A 110 31.38 8.04 -4.59
C ILE A 110 32.17 9.23 -4.03
N GLY A 111 31.88 9.60 -2.75
CA GLY A 111 32.45 10.84 -2.16
C GLY A 111 31.83 12.11 -2.79
N PRO A 112 32.21 13.30 -2.36
CA PRO A 112 33.04 13.57 -1.18
C PRO A 112 32.31 13.30 0.15
N CYS A 113 33.09 13.17 1.22
CA CYS A 113 32.53 13.19 2.56
C CYS A 113 32.34 14.64 3.00
N PHE A 114 31.10 15.08 3.11
CA PHE A 114 30.75 16.43 3.55
C PHE A 114 30.80 16.56 5.06
N ARG A 115 30.50 15.47 5.80
CA ARG A 115 30.53 15.39 7.24
C ARG A 115 30.81 13.95 7.70
N ALA A 116 31.84 13.76 8.49
CA ALA A 116 32.34 12.42 8.85
C ALA A 116 31.45 11.66 9.85
N CYS A 117 30.70 12.36 10.70
CA CYS A 117 29.86 11.73 11.74
C CYS A 117 28.71 12.65 12.22
N LYS A 118 27.68 12.03 12.79
CA LYS A 118 26.52 12.57 13.52
C LYS A 118 25.73 13.71 12.83
N PRO A 119 25.03 13.48 11.73
CA PRO A 119 25.06 12.31 10.85
C PRO A 119 26.26 12.34 9.92
N CYS A 120 26.66 11.18 9.42
CA CYS A 120 27.64 11.07 8.35
C CYS A 120 26.98 11.50 7.03
N ILE A 121 27.57 12.49 6.32
CA ILE A 121 27.02 12.98 5.05
C ILE A 121 28.03 12.71 3.95
N VAL A 122 27.66 11.87 3.00
CA VAL A 122 28.51 11.41 1.89
C VAL A 122 27.76 11.46 0.56
N GLY A 123 28.50 11.67 -0.51
CA GLY A 123 28.01 11.50 -1.88
C GLY A 123 27.86 10.02 -2.21
N ILE A 124 26.72 9.66 -2.76
CA ILE A 124 26.42 8.31 -3.23
C ILE A 124 25.85 8.33 -4.64
N GLU A 125 26.01 7.22 -5.34
CA GLU A 125 25.29 6.91 -6.59
C GLU A 125 24.39 5.71 -6.38
N VAL A 126 23.15 5.79 -6.84
CA VAL A 126 22.21 4.65 -6.80
C VAL A 126 22.46 3.75 -8.00
N ILE A 127 23.09 2.61 -7.79
CA ILE A 127 23.43 1.64 -8.83
C ILE A 127 22.23 0.82 -9.26
N ALA A 128 21.37 0.44 -8.30
CA ALA A 128 20.17 -0.35 -8.58
C ALA A 128 19.06 -0.06 -7.57
N GLY A 129 17.80 -0.18 -8.01
CA GLY A 129 16.64 -0.02 -7.17
C GLY A 129 16.27 1.43 -6.88
N THR A 130 15.66 1.65 -5.72
CA THR A 130 15.26 2.98 -5.23
C THR A 130 15.57 3.10 -3.75
N LEU A 131 16.42 4.07 -3.41
CA LEU A 131 16.76 4.38 -2.02
C LEU A 131 15.75 5.38 -1.47
N SER A 132 15.20 5.10 -0.29
CA SER A 132 14.26 5.99 0.40
C SER A 132 14.79 6.39 1.77
N ASN A 133 14.29 7.49 2.32
CA ASN A 133 14.58 7.87 3.69
C ASN A 133 14.01 6.83 4.69
N GLY A 134 14.62 6.71 5.87
CA GLY A 134 14.19 5.80 6.94
C GLY A 134 14.59 4.33 6.74
N VAL A 135 15.36 4.00 5.70
CA VAL A 135 15.84 2.63 5.49
C VAL A 135 17.20 2.42 6.14
N THR A 136 17.43 1.21 6.65
CA THR A 136 18.73 0.79 7.18
C THR A 136 19.61 0.27 6.05
N LEU A 137 20.87 0.68 6.01
CA LEU A 137 21.88 0.19 5.08
C LEU A 137 22.81 -0.81 5.75
N VAL A 138 23.25 -1.77 4.97
CA VAL A 138 24.26 -2.76 5.33
C VAL A 138 25.40 -2.71 4.31
N ASN A 139 26.62 -3.04 4.76
CA ASN A 139 27.76 -3.20 3.89
C ASN A 139 27.75 -4.59 3.20
N GLU A 140 28.74 -4.87 2.34
CA GLU A 140 28.85 -6.17 1.66
C GLU A 140 29.07 -7.36 2.61
N ARG A 141 29.47 -7.09 3.85
CA ARG A 141 29.65 -8.11 4.90
C ARG A 141 28.35 -8.40 5.66
N GLY A 142 27.26 -7.67 5.34
CA GLY A 142 25.98 -7.78 6.05
C GLY A 142 25.95 -7.03 7.39
N GLU A 143 26.95 -6.22 7.71
CA GLU A 143 26.98 -5.42 8.93
C GLU A 143 26.08 -4.20 8.77
N LYS A 144 25.23 -3.95 9.77
CA LYS A 144 24.37 -2.76 9.78
C LYS A 144 25.22 -1.51 9.99
N LEU A 145 25.13 -0.57 9.06
CA LEU A 145 25.83 0.70 9.15
C LEU A 145 24.99 1.76 9.87
N GLY A 146 23.72 1.92 9.45
CA GLY A 146 22.85 2.92 10.03
C GLY A 146 21.61 3.17 9.20
N GLU A 147 20.84 4.17 9.62
CA GLU A 147 19.59 4.57 8.98
C GLU A 147 19.78 5.83 8.13
N VAL A 148 19.23 5.83 6.94
CA VAL A 148 19.20 6.99 6.04
C VAL A 148 18.24 8.03 6.60
N LYS A 149 18.75 9.15 7.10
CA LYS A 149 17.96 10.25 7.67
C LYS A 149 17.50 11.27 6.63
N GLY A 150 18.24 11.38 5.54
CA GLY A 150 17.87 12.30 4.47
C GLY A 150 18.70 12.10 3.22
N LEU A 151 18.09 12.46 2.10
CA LEU A 151 18.70 12.49 0.78
C LEU A 151 18.59 13.92 0.24
N GLN A 152 19.63 14.41 -0.41
CA GLN A 152 19.64 15.73 -1.04
C GLN A 152 20.27 15.66 -2.43
N HIS A 153 19.67 16.38 -3.37
CA HIS A 153 20.20 16.61 -4.70
C HIS A 153 20.10 18.10 -5.00
N ASP A 154 21.21 18.72 -5.40
CA ASP A 154 21.30 20.16 -5.67
C ASP A 154 20.73 21.06 -4.57
N LYS A 155 20.97 20.70 -3.29
CA LYS A 155 20.44 21.37 -2.07
C LYS A 155 18.94 21.16 -1.81
N GLU A 156 18.23 20.45 -2.66
CA GLU A 156 16.84 20.08 -2.44
C GLU A 156 16.72 18.74 -1.71
N ALA A 157 15.86 18.67 -0.70
CA ALA A 157 15.59 17.44 0.03
C ALA A 157 14.74 16.50 -0.82
N LEU A 158 15.18 15.23 -0.93
CA LEU A 158 14.45 14.19 -1.62
C LEU A 158 13.90 13.17 -0.64
N SER A 159 12.70 12.64 -0.93
CA SER A 159 12.13 11.49 -0.22
C SER A 159 12.70 10.16 -0.71
N GLU A 160 13.07 10.10 -1.99
CA GLU A 160 13.63 8.91 -2.63
C GLU A 160 14.63 9.27 -3.74
N ALA A 161 15.64 8.42 -3.95
CA ALA A 161 16.58 8.50 -5.06
C ALA A 161 16.50 7.24 -5.92
N LYS A 162 16.44 7.42 -7.24
CA LYS A 162 16.30 6.34 -8.24
C LYS A 162 17.64 5.97 -8.84
N LYS A 163 17.70 4.80 -9.49
CA LYS A 163 18.87 4.32 -10.22
C LYS A 163 19.48 5.41 -11.10
N GLY A 164 20.80 5.56 -11.03
CA GLY A 164 21.61 6.53 -11.79
C GLY A 164 21.64 7.93 -11.18
N MET A 165 20.94 8.19 -10.07
CA MET A 165 21.00 9.48 -9.38
C MET A 165 22.20 9.53 -8.45
N GLN A 166 22.92 10.66 -8.49
CA GLN A 166 23.96 11.01 -7.54
C GLN A 166 23.37 11.98 -6.52
N VAL A 167 23.45 11.62 -5.25
CA VAL A 167 22.81 12.40 -4.17
C VAL A 167 23.70 12.42 -2.94
N ALA A 168 23.58 13.47 -2.14
CA ALA A 168 24.16 13.50 -0.81
C ALA A 168 23.23 12.73 0.15
N MET A 169 23.77 11.73 0.85
CA MET A 169 23.06 10.92 1.82
C MET A 169 23.53 11.23 3.24
N ALA A 170 22.59 11.54 4.11
CA ALA A 170 22.81 11.63 5.55
C ALA A 170 22.53 10.27 6.22
N LEU A 171 23.54 9.64 6.77
CA LEU A 171 23.45 8.33 7.41
C LEU A 171 23.74 8.46 8.90
N GLU A 172 22.82 8.01 9.75
CA GLU A 172 23.01 8.01 11.19
C GLU A 172 23.69 6.71 11.64
N GLY A 173 24.75 6.85 12.42
CA GLY A 173 25.47 5.72 13.03
C GLY A 173 26.93 5.64 12.62
N PRO A 174 27.30 5.48 11.35
CA PRO A 174 28.68 5.24 10.98
C PRO A 174 29.52 6.50 11.01
N THR A 175 30.82 6.28 11.15
CA THR A 175 31.85 7.32 10.94
C THR A 175 32.58 7.02 9.65
N PHE A 176 32.67 8.04 8.78
CA PHE A 176 33.45 7.93 7.54
C PHE A 176 34.92 7.68 7.83
N GLY A 177 35.54 6.80 7.07
CA GLY A 177 36.93 6.36 7.27
C GLY A 177 37.09 5.19 8.24
N ARG A 178 36.07 4.88 9.06
CA ARG A 178 36.07 3.71 9.96
C ARG A 178 35.14 2.59 9.45
N GLN A 179 33.82 2.85 9.51
CA GLN A 179 32.80 1.88 9.12
C GLN A 179 32.30 2.09 7.70
N LEU A 180 32.54 3.27 7.11
CA LEU A 180 32.15 3.63 5.75
C LEU A 180 33.37 4.17 5.00
N LYS A 181 33.59 3.64 3.78
CA LYS A 181 34.73 4.00 2.93
C LYS A 181 34.25 4.44 1.55
N GLU A 182 35.13 5.17 0.83
CA GLU A 182 34.89 5.46 -0.59
C GLU A 182 34.88 4.17 -1.43
N LYS A 183 34.08 4.17 -2.48
CA LYS A 183 33.89 3.04 -3.42
C LYS A 183 33.33 1.78 -2.76
N GLU A 184 32.73 1.91 -1.58
CA GLU A 184 32.04 0.83 -0.90
C GLU A 184 30.61 0.71 -1.40
N PHE A 185 30.16 -0.51 -1.63
CA PHE A 185 28.77 -0.78 -1.98
C PHE A 185 27.95 -1.04 -0.72
N LEU A 186 26.82 -0.37 -0.66
CA LEU A 186 25.85 -0.54 0.41
C LEU A 186 24.54 -1.03 -0.17
N THR A 187 23.84 -1.84 0.62
CA THR A 187 22.52 -2.35 0.24
C THR A 187 21.50 -2.07 1.33
N THR A 188 20.25 -1.89 0.93
CA THR A 188 19.16 -1.77 1.90
C THR A 188 18.94 -3.08 2.64
N LEU A 189 18.83 -3.01 3.95
CA LEU A 189 18.41 -4.14 4.77
C LEU A 189 16.91 -4.37 4.56
N VAL A 190 16.58 -5.34 3.70
CA VAL A 190 15.19 -5.71 3.42
C VAL A 190 14.78 -6.83 4.38
N PRO A 191 13.73 -6.65 5.21
CA PRO A 191 13.20 -7.74 6.04
C PRO A 191 12.80 -8.96 5.22
N LYS A 192 12.97 -10.17 5.78
CA LYS A 192 12.68 -11.42 5.06
C LYS A 192 11.26 -11.49 4.50
N GLU A 193 10.29 -10.97 5.21
CA GLU A 193 8.89 -10.90 4.78
C GLU A 193 8.72 -10.00 3.56
N HIS A 194 9.38 -8.84 3.56
CA HIS A 194 9.37 -7.91 2.42
C HIS A 194 10.11 -8.49 1.21
N ALA A 195 11.21 -9.20 1.45
CA ALA A 195 11.99 -9.83 0.38
C ALA A 195 11.18 -10.90 -0.38
N LYS A 196 10.35 -11.71 0.31
CA LYS A 196 9.47 -12.68 -0.34
C LYS A 196 8.51 -12.01 -1.31
N VAL A 197 7.86 -10.92 -0.89
CA VAL A 197 6.89 -10.19 -1.73
C VAL A 197 7.58 -9.59 -2.98
N TRP A 198 8.82 -9.11 -2.83
CA TRP A 198 9.60 -8.61 -3.96
C TRP A 198 10.01 -9.72 -4.93
N LEU A 199 10.42 -10.88 -4.42
CA LEU A 199 10.79 -12.03 -5.24
C LEU A 199 9.59 -12.56 -6.05
N GLU A 200 8.42 -12.69 -5.44
CA GLU A 200 7.18 -13.09 -6.13
C GLU A 200 6.79 -12.13 -7.26
N LYS A 201 7.06 -10.83 -7.09
CA LYS A 201 6.76 -9.81 -8.11
C LYS A 201 7.70 -9.87 -9.31
N TYR A 202 8.96 -10.24 -9.12
CA TYR A 202 9.98 -10.28 -10.19
C TYR A 202 10.22 -11.69 -10.74
N ALA A 203 9.62 -12.73 -10.14
CA ALA A 203 9.65 -14.10 -10.64
C ALA A 203 8.53 -14.41 -11.65
N SER A 204 7.62 -13.47 -11.90
CA SER A 204 6.58 -13.48 -12.95
C SER A 204 6.96 -12.45 -14.03
#